data_fb52be866d96d92e2be74fc1539ceb09
#
_entry.id   fb52be866d96d92e2be74fc1539ceb09
#
_cell.length_a   1.000
_cell.length_b   1.000
_cell.length_c   1.000
_cell.angle_alpha   90.00
_cell.angle_beta   90.00
_cell.angle_gamma   90.00
#
_symmetry.space_group_name_H-M   'P 1'
#
loop_
_entity.id
_entity.type
_entity.pdbx_description
1 polymer ?
#
loop_
_entity_poly.entity_id
_entity_poly.type
_entity_poly.pdbx_seq_one_letter_code
_entity_poly.pdbx_strand_id
1 'polypeptide(L)'
;MTDASSQHGRLQRRSAPGGQQITTFRQVLRRHGGAMAAIALACFFLTNSYLPLQSGSAKLSNAPFFYLVALPGLFSLFIGYLLLRHRTIDSRTTIWILYLLLISILEEIAFRLLLPLAILSSTGLIVSIVISNSVFATIHFFTLRWKLVNCIGAFLGGLGLSRLFYVTEDLALIILVHWFFTFLNTPSPPRDLMTHK
;
A
#
# COMPACT_ATOMS: atom_id res chain seq x y z
N MET A 1 -31.56 8.85 17.98
CA MET A 1 -31.27 8.40 16.60
C MET A 1 -29.82 8.76 16.32
N THR A 2 -28.91 7.83 16.55
CA THR A 2 -27.48 8.03 16.38
C THR A 2 -27.12 7.79 14.92
N ASP A 3 -26.56 8.80 14.31
CA ASP A 3 -26.20 8.89 12.90
C ASP A 3 -25.13 7.82 12.54
N ALA A 4 -25.57 6.72 11.93
CA ALA A 4 -24.74 5.61 11.48
C ALA A 4 -24.05 5.90 10.11
N SER A 5 -24.18 7.14 9.59
CA SER A 5 -23.80 7.46 8.19
C SER A 5 -22.34 7.84 7.95
N SER A 6 -21.48 7.94 8.99
CA SER A 6 -20.14 8.51 8.82
C SER A 6 -18.98 7.50 8.69
N GLN A 7 -19.24 6.21 8.55
CA GLN A 7 -18.17 5.16 8.45
C GLN A 7 -17.85 4.74 7.01
N HIS A 8 -18.01 5.60 6.02
CA HIS A 8 -17.74 5.24 4.63
C HIS A 8 -16.30 5.57 4.19
N GLY A 9 -15.31 4.83 4.71
CA GLY A 9 -14.15 4.50 3.90
C GLY A 9 -14.58 3.45 2.85
N ARG A 10 -14.16 3.59 1.58
CA ARG A 10 -14.53 2.66 0.49
C ARG A 10 -14.18 1.20 0.82
N LEU A 11 -13.19 0.95 1.67
CA LEU A 11 -12.76 -0.39 2.06
C LEU A 11 -13.44 -0.82 3.37
N GLN A 12 -14.39 -1.72 3.26
CA GLN A 12 -15.09 -2.30 4.41
C GLN A 12 -14.25 -3.40 5.05
N ARG A 13 -14.11 -3.33 6.39
CA ARG A 13 -13.47 -4.36 7.20
C ARG A 13 -14.50 -5.37 7.70
N ARG A 14 -14.05 -6.61 7.94
CA ARG A 14 -14.89 -7.64 8.56
C ARG A 14 -15.07 -7.36 10.03
N SER A 15 -16.29 -7.49 10.54
CA SER A 15 -16.55 -7.59 11.98
C SER A 15 -16.04 -8.95 12.44
N ALA A 16 -15.17 -9.00 13.45
CA ALA A 16 -14.74 -10.27 14.02
C ALA A 16 -15.73 -10.65 15.13
N PRO A 17 -16.25 -11.89 15.16
CA PRO A 17 -16.95 -12.40 16.33
C PRO A 17 -15.99 -12.37 17.52
N GLY A 18 -16.30 -11.60 18.59
CA GLY A 18 -15.45 -11.48 19.79
C GLY A 18 -14.08 -10.83 19.59
N GLY A 19 -13.76 -10.26 18.42
CA GLY A 19 -12.44 -9.75 18.10
C GLY A 19 -12.34 -8.23 18.09
N GLN A 20 -11.20 -7.71 18.56
CA GLN A 20 -10.87 -6.29 18.48
C GLN A 20 -10.96 -5.78 17.04
N GLN A 21 -11.83 -4.80 16.80
CA GLN A 21 -11.81 -4.05 15.55
C GLN A 21 -10.49 -3.29 15.44
N ILE A 22 -9.95 -3.21 14.22
CA ILE A 22 -8.80 -2.35 13.94
C ILE A 22 -9.31 -0.91 13.86
N THR A 23 -9.13 -0.16 14.94
CA THR A 23 -9.69 1.17 15.11
C THR A 23 -8.62 2.26 15.21
N THR A 24 -7.38 1.89 15.55
CA THR A 24 -6.30 2.85 15.77
C THR A 24 -5.20 2.77 14.71
N PHE A 25 -4.55 3.92 14.44
CA PHE A 25 -3.38 3.97 13.57
C PHE A 25 -2.24 3.05 14.04
N ARG A 26 -1.98 3.00 15.35
CA ARG A 26 -0.96 2.12 15.95
C ARG A 26 -1.23 0.65 15.66
N GLN A 27 -2.50 0.21 15.67
CA GLN A 27 -2.86 -1.16 15.32
C GLN A 27 -2.59 -1.45 13.83
N VAL A 28 -2.92 -0.51 12.94
CA VAL A 28 -2.60 -0.64 11.50
C VAL A 28 -1.10 -0.73 11.30
N LEU A 29 -0.33 0.19 11.90
CA LEU A 29 1.13 0.22 11.79
C LEU A 29 1.76 -1.10 12.26
N ARG A 30 1.38 -1.61 13.44
CA ARG A 30 1.95 -2.85 13.98
C ARG A 30 1.56 -4.08 13.17
N ARG A 31 0.30 -4.20 12.79
CA ARG A 31 -0.21 -5.42 12.13
C ARG A 31 0.12 -5.45 10.65
N HIS A 32 -0.11 -4.35 9.96
CA HIS A 32 0.08 -4.28 8.51
C HIS A 32 1.49 -3.78 8.16
N GLY A 33 1.88 -2.62 8.67
CA GLY A 33 3.21 -2.07 8.43
C GLY A 33 4.32 -3.02 8.88
N GLY A 34 4.21 -3.60 10.08
CA GLY A 34 5.17 -4.59 10.57
C GLY A 34 5.23 -5.86 9.72
N ALA A 35 4.07 -6.39 9.28
CA ALA A 35 4.03 -7.54 8.39
C ALA A 35 4.67 -7.24 7.03
N MET A 36 4.36 -6.08 6.43
CA MET A 36 4.93 -5.68 5.14
C MET A 36 6.44 -5.48 5.22
N ALA A 37 6.93 -4.83 6.28
CA ALA A 37 8.36 -4.66 6.50
C ALA A 37 9.08 -6.01 6.66
N ALA A 38 8.50 -6.94 7.44
CA ALA A 38 9.05 -8.27 7.63
C ALA A 38 9.11 -9.08 6.31
N ILE A 39 8.05 -8.99 5.50
CA ILE A 39 7.99 -9.68 4.20
C ILE A 39 8.97 -9.06 3.21
N ALA A 40 9.04 -7.73 3.12
CA ALA A 40 10.00 -7.06 2.25
C ALA A 40 11.45 -7.47 2.61
N LEU A 41 11.76 -7.51 3.91
CA LEU A 41 13.06 -7.95 4.40
C LEU A 41 13.33 -9.43 4.10
N ALA A 42 12.34 -10.31 4.31
CA ALA A 42 12.45 -11.73 3.98
C ALA A 42 12.68 -11.94 2.47
N CYS A 43 11.92 -11.25 1.62
CA CYS A 43 12.10 -11.31 0.16
C CYS A 43 13.48 -10.79 -0.26
N PHE A 44 14.01 -9.74 0.39
CA PHE A 44 15.34 -9.22 0.13
C PHE A 44 16.43 -10.29 0.42
N PHE A 45 16.33 -10.98 1.55
CA PHE A 45 17.25 -12.06 1.87
C PHE A 45 17.10 -13.29 0.96
N LEU A 46 15.87 -13.59 0.51
CA LEU A 46 15.63 -14.70 -0.42
C LEU A 46 16.24 -14.44 -1.81
N THR A 47 16.23 -13.20 -2.28
CA THR A 47 16.86 -12.84 -3.57
C THR A 47 18.39 -12.79 -3.47
N ASN A 48 18.93 -12.67 -2.26
CA ASN A 48 20.36 -12.60 -1.95
C ASN A 48 21.16 -11.65 -2.87
N SER A 49 20.52 -10.58 -3.32
CA SER A 49 21.12 -9.61 -4.23
C SER A 49 20.43 -8.24 -4.11
N TYR A 50 21.21 -7.17 -4.21
CA TYR A 50 20.71 -5.80 -4.32
C TYR A 50 20.47 -5.36 -5.77
N LEU A 51 20.93 -6.13 -6.76
CA LEU A 51 20.81 -5.81 -8.19
C LEU A 51 19.35 -5.54 -8.64
N PRO A 52 18.34 -6.31 -8.18
CA PRO A 52 16.95 -5.98 -8.52
C PRO A 52 16.50 -4.61 -8.06
N LEU A 53 16.93 -4.17 -6.87
CA LEU A 53 16.61 -2.83 -6.36
C LEU A 53 17.30 -1.75 -7.17
N GLN A 54 18.56 -1.98 -7.55
CA GLN A 54 19.30 -1.05 -8.40
C GLN A 54 18.66 -0.91 -9.78
N SER A 55 18.30 -2.00 -10.44
CA SER A 55 17.65 -1.95 -11.75
C SER A 55 16.24 -1.33 -11.67
N GLY A 56 15.44 -1.70 -10.67
CA GLY A 56 14.11 -1.14 -10.45
C GLY A 56 14.11 0.37 -10.13
N SER A 57 15.19 0.89 -9.53
CA SER A 57 15.35 2.32 -9.23
C SER A 57 16.11 3.12 -10.32
N ALA A 58 16.54 2.48 -11.39
CA ALA A 58 17.33 3.12 -12.45
C ALA A 58 16.59 4.32 -13.09
N LYS A 59 15.29 4.23 -13.31
CA LYS A 59 14.48 5.34 -13.85
C LYS A 59 14.44 6.53 -12.90
N LEU A 60 14.34 6.30 -11.60
CA LEU A 60 14.43 7.36 -10.58
C LEU A 60 15.79 8.08 -10.65
N SER A 61 16.87 7.32 -10.80
CA SER A 61 18.24 7.89 -10.90
C SER A 61 18.46 8.64 -12.21
N ASN A 62 17.85 8.17 -13.32
CA ASN A 62 17.99 8.77 -14.65
C ASN A 62 17.12 10.01 -14.86
N ALA A 63 15.99 10.13 -14.14
CA ALA A 63 15.08 11.27 -14.23
C ALA A 63 14.68 11.81 -12.86
N PRO A 64 15.64 12.18 -11.98
CA PRO A 64 15.34 12.55 -10.59
C PRO A 64 14.45 13.79 -10.50
N PHE A 65 14.59 14.73 -11.41
CA PHE A 65 13.77 15.95 -11.44
C PHE A 65 12.27 15.64 -11.59
N PHE A 66 11.91 14.65 -12.41
CA PHE A 66 10.52 14.23 -12.56
C PHE A 66 9.93 13.80 -11.22
N TYR A 67 10.62 12.97 -10.45
CA TYR A 67 10.15 12.46 -9.17
C TYR A 67 10.20 13.51 -8.05
N LEU A 68 11.18 14.43 -8.11
CA LEU A 68 11.23 15.59 -7.22
C LEU A 68 10.03 16.53 -7.38
N VAL A 69 9.44 16.60 -8.57
CA VAL A 69 8.21 17.37 -8.83
C VAL A 69 6.95 16.51 -8.59
N ALA A 70 6.95 15.26 -9.03
CA ALA A 70 5.79 14.38 -8.95
C ALA A 70 5.38 14.07 -7.50
N LEU A 71 6.34 13.83 -6.61
CA LEU A 71 6.06 13.47 -5.22
C LEU A 71 5.41 14.62 -4.43
N PRO A 72 5.95 15.86 -4.38
CA PRO A 72 5.28 16.97 -3.71
C PRO A 72 4.01 17.40 -4.46
N GLY A 73 3.95 17.25 -5.77
CA GLY A 73 2.76 17.50 -6.58
C GLY A 73 1.60 16.58 -6.17
N LEU A 74 1.87 15.28 -6.06
CA LEU A 74 0.89 14.29 -5.62
C LEU A 74 0.47 14.51 -4.16
N PHE A 75 1.42 14.85 -3.28
CA PHE A 75 1.12 15.20 -1.89
C PHE A 75 0.21 16.43 -1.83
N SER A 76 0.49 17.46 -2.61
CA SER A 76 -0.33 18.68 -2.68
C SER A 76 -1.73 18.39 -3.23
N LEU A 77 -1.85 17.48 -4.20
CA LEU A 77 -3.14 16.99 -4.72
C LEU A 77 -3.95 16.33 -3.59
N PHE A 78 -3.32 15.52 -2.73
CA PHE A 78 -4.01 14.88 -1.61
C PHE A 78 -4.50 15.91 -0.58
N ILE A 79 -3.69 16.90 -0.27
CA ILE A 79 -4.08 18.00 0.61
C ILE A 79 -5.25 18.77 0.00
N GLY A 80 -5.17 19.14 -1.29
CA GLY A 80 -6.26 19.80 -2.02
C GLY A 80 -7.56 18.98 -2.00
N TYR A 81 -7.47 17.67 -2.23
CA TYR A 81 -8.63 16.77 -2.15
C TYR A 81 -9.28 16.78 -0.76
N LEU A 82 -8.47 16.75 0.33
CA LEU A 82 -8.99 16.79 1.70
C LEU A 82 -9.65 18.14 2.01
N LEU A 83 -9.05 19.26 1.59
CA LEU A 83 -9.62 20.60 1.75
C LEU A 83 -10.97 20.74 1.02
N LEU A 84 -11.06 20.27 -0.22
CA LEU A 84 -12.33 20.24 -0.98
C LEU A 84 -13.41 19.38 -0.32
N ARG A 85 -13.00 18.39 0.49
CA ARG A 85 -13.90 17.58 1.30
C ARG A 85 -14.16 18.14 2.70
N HIS A 86 -13.80 19.41 2.94
CA HIS A 86 -13.93 20.09 4.23
C HIS A 86 -13.31 19.30 5.41
N ARG A 87 -12.20 18.60 5.14
CA ARG A 87 -11.43 17.88 6.17
C ARG A 87 -10.35 18.78 6.75
N THR A 88 -10.16 18.70 8.05
CA THR A 88 -9.05 19.38 8.73
C THR A 88 -7.73 18.68 8.40
N ILE A 89 -6.71 19.48 8.13
CA ILE A 89 -5.34 19.01 7.92
C ILE A 89 -4.60 19.20 9.24
N ASP A 90 -4.37 18.12 9.94
CA ASP A 90 -3.60 18.07 11.16
C ASP A 90 -2.34 17.22 10.99
N SER A 91 -1.46 17.23 11.98
CA SER A 91 -0.23 16.42 11.97
C SER A 91 -0.52 14.92 11.80
N ARG A 92 -1.64 14.45 12.33
CA ARG A 92 -2.06 13.05 12.22
C ARG A 92 -2.43 12.67 10.78
N THR A 93 -3.12 13.55 10.08
CA THR A 93 -3.46 13.39 8.66
C THR A 93 -2.19 13.37 7.80
N THR A 94 -1.26 14.28 8.07
CA THR A 94 0.04 14.33 7.38
C THR A 94 0.84 13.04 7.60
N ILE A 95 0.97 12.58 8.84
CA ILE A 95 1.66 11.33 9.17
C ILE A 95 0.96 10.13 8.50
N TRP A 96 -0.37 10.14 8.40
CA TRP A 96 -1.12 9.09 7.69
C TRP A 96 -0.77 9.05 6.21
N ILE A 97 -0.75 10.19 5.52
CA ILE A 97 -0.39 10.28 4.09
C ILE A 97 1.04 9.77 3.86
N LEU A 98 1.98 10.15 4.72
CA LEU A 98 3.37 9.66 4.66
C LEU A 98 3.46 8.15 4.97
N TYR A 99 2.66 7.64 5.90
CA TYR A 99 2.55 6.20 6.16
C TYR A 99 2.03 5.44 4.93
N LEU A 100 1.04 5.98 4.21
CA LEU A 100 0.54 5.37 2.98
C LEU A 100 1.62 5.32 1.89
N LEU A 101 2.48 6.33 1.81
CA LEU A 101 3.65 6.29 0.92
C LEU A 101 4.63 5.18 1.34
N LEU A 102 5.00 5.15 2.62
CA LEU A 102 5.92 4.14 3.15
C LEU A 102 5.41 2.72 2.89
N ILE A 103 4.12 2.46 3.14
CA ILE A 103 3.55 1.14 2.92
C ILE A 103 3.54 0.78 1.43
N SER A 104 3.22 1.74 0.54
CA SER A 104 3.29 1.53 -0.91
C SER A 104 4.71 1.18 -1.37
N ILE A 105 5.75 1.82 -0.80
CA ILE A 105 7.15 1.47 -1.08
C ILE A 105 7.45 0.02 -0.68
N LEU A 106 7.10 -0.38 0.54
CA LEU A 106 7.36 -1.73 1.03
C LEU A 106 6.63 -2.79 0.21
N GLU A 107 5.38 -2.53 -0.14
CA GLU A 107 4.54 -3.46 -0.90
C GLU A 107 5.01 -3.60 -2.34
N GLU A 108 5.36 -2.52 -3.02
CA GLU A 108 5.84 -2.62 -4.40
C GLU A 108 7.22 -3.29 -4.48
N ILE A 109 8.14 -2.97 -3.57
CA ILE A 109 9.42 -3.67 -3.47
C ILE A 109 9.21 -5.16 -3.22
N ALA A 110 8.36 -5.53 -2.26
CA ALA A 110 8.14 -6.93 -1.91
C ALA A 110 7.43 -7.71 -3.02
N PHE A 111 6.30 -7.19 -3.52
CA PHE A 111 5.36 -7.97 -4.33
C PHE A 111 5.45 -7.71 -5.83
N ARG A 112 6.09 -6.66 -6.30
CA ARG A 112 6.28 -6.40 -7.74
C ARG A 112 7.72 -6.69 -8.17
N LEU A 113 8.67 -6.56 -7.25
CA LEU A 113 10.08 -6.75 -7.56
C LEU A 113 10.63 -8.05 -6.97
N LEU A 114 10.74 -8.16 -5.64
CA LEU A 114 11.55 -9.20 -5.00
C LEU A 114 10.89 -10.57 -5.01
N LEU A 115 9.62 -10.68 -4.59
CA LEU A 115 8.95 -12.00 -4.51
C LEU A 115 8.77 -12.67 -5.87
N PRO A 116 8.31 -11.97 -6.95
CA PRO A 116 8.28 -12.58 -8.26
C PRO A 116 9.66 -13.09 -8.72
N LEU A 117 10.72 -12.30 -8.51
CA LEU A 117 12.09 -12.68 -8.88
C LEU A 117 12.59 -13.88 -8.09
N ALA A 118 12.29 -13.97 -6.78
CA ALA A 118 12.72 -15.09 -5.94
C ALA A 118 12.17 -16.44 -6.39
N ILE A 119 10.98 -16.46 -7.02
CA ILE A 119 10.34 -17.70 -7.47
C ILE A 119 10.32 -17.86 -8.99
N LEU A 120 10.85 -16.89 -9.74
CA LEU A 120 10.81 -16.83 -11.20
C LEU A 120 11.40 -18.09 -11.86
N SER A 121 12.56 -18.54 -11.37
CA SER A 121 13.29 -19.68 -11.93
C SER A 121 12.54 -21.01 -11.81
N SER A 122 11.70 -21.16 -10.80
CA SER A 122 10.95 -22.39 -10.53
C SER A 122 9.54 -22.39 -11.11
N THR A 123 8.94 -21.21 -11.35
CA THR A 123 7.52 -21.11 -11.72
C THR A 123 7.27 -20.42 -13.06
N GLY A 124 8.24 -19.68 -13.58
CA GLY A 124 8.07 -18.82 -14.75
C GLY A 124 7.36 -17.50 -14.42
N LEU A 125 7.42 -16.56 -15.35
CA LEU A 125 7.02 -15.16 -15.13
C LEU A 125 5.54 -14.99 -14.74
N ILE A 126 4.64 -15.59 -15.51
CA ILE A 126 3.19 -15.40 -15.29
C ILE A 126 2.78 -15.97 -13.93
N VAL A 127 3.23 -17.19 -13.63
CA VAL A 127 2.87 -17.86 -12.36
C VAL A 127 3.48 -17.12 -11.17
N SER A 128 4.73 -16.64 -11.26
CA SER A 128 5.35 -15.85 -10.20
C SER A 128 4.58 -14.55 -9.89
N ILE A 129 4.11 -13.85 -10.92
CA ILE A 129 3.28 -12.65 -10.76
C ILE A 129 1.94 -12.98 -10.09
N VAL A 130 1.27 -14.06 -10.53
CA VAL A 130 -0.01 -14.49 -9.95
C VAL A 130 0.15 -14.88 -8.49
N ILE A 131 1.17 -15.69 -8.16
CA ILE A 131 1.45 -16.08 -6.76
C ILE A 131 1.74 -14.86 -5.91
N SER A 132 2.60 -13.95 -6.36
CA SER A 132 2.95 -12.75 -5.61
C SER A 132 1.72 -11.88 -5.30
N ASN A 133 0.86 -11.65 -6.29
CA ASN A 133 -0.37 -10.87 -6.11
C ASN A 133 -1.40 -11.60 -5.25
N SER A 134 -1.44 -12.92 -5.28
CA SER A 134 -2.29 -13.73 -4.38
C SER A 134 -1.84 -13.59 -2.93
N VAL A 135 -0.54 -13.67 -2.68
CA VAL A 135 0.04 -13.45 -1.33
C VAL A 135 -0.26 -12.02 -0.86
N PHE A 136 -0.03 -11.02 -1.70
CA PHE A 136 -0.35 -9.61 -1.43
C PHE A 136 -1.82 -9.42 -0.99
N ALA A 137 -2.77 -9.94 -1.76
CA ALA A 137 -4.20 -9.85 -1.45
C ALA A 137 -4.56 -10.58 -0.15
N THR A 138 -3.97 -11.77 0.06
CA THR A 138 -4.20 -12.61 1.24
C THR A 138 -3.71 -11.93 2.52
N ILE A 139 -2.57 -11.25 2.48
CA ILE A 139 -2.04 -10.53 3.64
C ILE A 139 -3.00 -9.41 4.08
N HIS A 140 -3.63 -8.69 3.15
CA HIS A 140 -4.64 -7.68 3.48
C HIS A 140 -5.84 -8.26 4.22
N PHE A 141 -6.24 -9.48 3.85
CA PHE A 141 -7.30 -10.19 4.55
C PHE A 141 -6.98 -10.46 6.01
N PHE A 142 -5.75 -10.85 6.34
CA PHE A 142 -5.34 -11.15 7.71
C PHE A 142 -4.92 -9.92 8.51
N THR A 143 -4.14 -9.02 7.91
CA THR A 143 -3.56 -7.88 8.63
C THR A 143 -4.54 -6.73 8.81
N LEU A 144 -5.28 -6.37 7.76
CA LEU A 144 -6.27 -5.28 7.76
C LEU A 144 -7.71 -5.75 7.96
N ARG A 145 -7.94 -7.08 7.94
CA ARG A 145 -9.27 -7.69 8.06
C ARG A 145 -10.24 -7.20 6.97
N TRP A 146 -9.74 -7.01 5.77
CA TRP A 146 -10.60 -6.60 4.67
C TRP A 146 -11.61 -7.69 4.30
N LYS A 147 -12.77 -7.28 3.78
CA LYS A 147 -13.72 -8.20 3.16
C LYS A 147 -13.08 -8.85 1.93
N LEU A 148 -13.47 -10.06 1.62
CA LEU A 148 -12.92 -10.82 0.48
C LEU A 148 -13.00 -10.04 -0.83
N VAL A 149 -14.12 -9.33 -1.08
CA VAL A 149 -14.30 -8.49 -2.27
C VAL A 149 -13.19 -7.43 -2.40
N ASN A 150 -12.78 -6.81 -1.28
CA ASN A 150 -11.71 -5.83 -1.29
C ASN A 150 -10.34 -6.49 -1.55
N CYS A 151 -10.15 -7.72 -1.08
CA CYS A 151 -8.94 -8.50 -1.36
C CYS A 151 -8.87 -8.91 -2.84
N ILE A 152 -10.01 -9.25 -3.46
CA ILE A 152 -10.08 -9.49 -4.90
C ILE A 152 -9.73 -8.20 -5.67
N GLY A 153 -10.27 -7.05 -5.23
CA GLY A 153 -9.90 -5.75 -5.80
C GLY A 153 -8.40 -5.46 -5.67
N ALA A 154 -7.79 -5.76 -4.52
CA ALA A 154 -6.34 -5.63 -4.31
C ALA A 154 -5.54 -6.58 -5.22
N PHE A 155 -6.00 -7.82 -5.41
CA PHE A 155 -5.39 -8.77 -6.34
C PHE A 155 -5.40 -8.23 -7.78
N LEU A 156 -6.56 -7.79 -8.27
CA LEU A 156 -6.70 -7.26 -9.63
C LEU A 156 -5.89 -5.96 -9.82
N GLY A 157 -5.95 -5.04 -8.85
CA GLY A 157 -5.13 -3.84 -8.84
C GLY A 157 -3.63 -4.16 -8.83
N GLY A 158 -3.26 -5.17 -8.07
CA GLY A 158 -1.90 -5.70 -8.03
C GLY A 158 -1.43 -6.25 -9.36
N LEU A 159 -2.26 -7.01 -10.09
CA LEU A 159 -1.95 -7.46 -11.44
C LEU A 159 -1.77 -6.27 -12.40
N GLY A 160 -2.61 -5.23 -12.28
CA GLY A 160 -2.46 -3.99 -13.03
C GLY A 160 -1.12 -3.29 -12.78
N LEU A 161 -0.70 -3.17 -11.52
CA LEU A 161 0.60 -2.61 -11.15
C LEU A 161 1.77 -3.49 -11.63
N SER A 162 1.64 -4.82 -11.55
CA SER A 162 2.64 -5.74 -12.11
C SER A 162 2.76 -5.57 -13.64
N ARG A 163 1.64 -5.38 -14.35
CA ARG A 163 1.65 -5.11 -15.79
C ARG A 163 2.30 -3.77 -16.09
N LEU A 164 1.97 -2.73 -15.32
CA LEU A 164 2.57 -1.40 -15.46
C LEU A 164 4.08 -1.47 -15.23
N PHE A 165 4.54 -2.16 -14.20
CA PHE A 165 5.97 -2.36 -13.93
C PHE A 165 6.67 -3.09 -15.08
N TYR A 166 6.06 -4.17 -15.59
CA TYR A 166 6.62 -4.93 -16.72
C TYR A 166 6.82 -4.07 -17.98
N VAL A 167 5.90 -3.15 -18.26
CA VAL A 167 5.97 -2.28 -19.46
C VAL A 167 6.93 -1.11 -19.26
N THR A 168 6.97 -0.54 -18.04
CA THR A 168 7.71 0.70 -17.79
C THR A 168 9.10 0.46 -17.17
N GLU A 169 9.31 -0.68 -16.53
CA GLU A 169 10.49 -0.99 -15.73
C GLU A 169 10.79 0.09 -14.68
N ASP A 170 9.74 0.73 -14.16
CA ASP A 170 9.83 1.92 -13.32
C ASP A 170 9.16 1.68 -11.97
N LEU A 171 9.96 1.28 -10.99
CA LEU A 171 9.50 1.01 -9.63
C LEU A 171 8.97 2.27 -8.95
N ALA A 172 9.60 3.43 -9.17
CA ALA A 172 9.17 4.68 -8.56
C ALA A 172 7.80 5.12 -9.08
N LEU A 173 7.55 4.95 -10.38
CA LEU A 173 6.24 5.23 -10.97
C LEU A 173 5.14 4.37 -10.35
N ILE A 174 5.34 3.05 -10.24
CA ILE A 174 4.30 2.18 -9.67
C ILE A 174 4.07 2.45 -8.18
N ILE A 175 5.10 2.86 -7.43
CA ILE A 175 4.95 3.30 -6.04
C ILE A 175 4.04 4.54 -5.96
N LEU A 176 4.24 5.55 -6.82
CA LEU A 176 3.40 6.75 -6.85
C LEU A 176 1.96 6.42 -7.25
N VAL A 177 1.76 5.54 -8.25
CA VAL A 177 0.43 5.09 -8.67
C VAL A 177 -0.25 4.32 -7.55
N HIS A 178 0.45 3.41 -6.88
CA HIS A 178 -0.08 2.68 -5.72
C HIS A 178 -0.45 3.63 -4.58
N TRP A 179 0.43 4.55 -4.22
CA TRP A 179 0.17 5.57 -3.19
C TRP A 179 -1.08 6.39 -3.49
N PHE A 180 -1.26 6.80 -4.75
CA PHE A 180 -2.47 7.51 -5.19
C PHE A 180 -3.74 6.68 -4.95
N PHE A 181 -3.78 5.43 -5.40
CA PHE A 181 -4.96 4.58 -5.21
C PHE A 181 -5.19 4.22 -3.74
N THR A 182 -4.14 3.99 -2.97
CA THR A 182 -4.23 3.72 -1.53
C THR A 182 -4.81 4.91 -0.78
N PHE A 183 -4.36 6.13 -1.11
CA PHE A 183 -4.93 7.36 -0.56
C PHE A 183 -6.40 7.52 -0.93
N LEU A 184 -6.80 7.34 -2.19
CA LEU A 184 -8.20 7.44 -2.60
C LEU A 184 -9.11 6.45 -1.87
N ASN A 185 -8.61 5.27 -1.55
CA ASN A 185 -9.35 4.24 -0.82
C ASN A 185 -9.39 4.50 0.69
N THR A 186 -8.36 5.12 1.25
CA THR A 186 -8.21 5.36 2.69
C THR A 186 -7.69 6.76 3.00
N PRO A 187 -8.41 7.83 2.62
CA PRO A 187 -7.91 9.20 2.71
C PRO A 187 -7.76 9.75 4.14
N SER A 188 -8.34 9.06 5.12
CA SER A 188 -8.31 9.51 6.52
C SER A 188 -7.75 8.44 7.44
N PRO A 189 -6.96 8.82 8.47
CA PRO A 189 -6.46 7.87 9.45
C PRO A 189 -7.61 7.21 10.23
N PRO A 190 -7.42 5.99 10.75
CA PRO A 190 -8.36 5.38 11.69
C PRO A 190 -8.55 6.28 12.90
N ARG A 191 -9.79 6.42 13.38
CA ARG A 191 -10.09 7.20 14.58
C ARG A 191 -9.62 6.44 15.81
N ASP A 192 -8.83 7.09 16.68
CA ASP A 192 -8.57 6.55 18.01
C ASP A 192 -9.83 6.77 18.86
N LEU A 193 -10.49 5.71 19.24
CA LEU A 193 -11.65 5.73 20.13
C LEU A 193 -11.29 6.12 21.58
N MET A 194 -10.11 6.69 21.82
CA MET A 194 -9.54 6.96 23.14
C MET A 194 -9.49 8.45 23.47
N THR A 195 -10.51 9.23 23.15
CA THR A 195 -10.65 10.57 23.71
C THR A 195 -12.09 10.90 24.06
N HIS A 196 -12.67 10.06 24.92
CA HIS A 196 -13.74 10.49 25.79
C HIS A 196 -13.28 10.21 27.23
N LYS A 197 -12.51 11.13 27.79
CA LYS A 197 -12.42 11.39 29.22
C LYS A 197 -12.93 12.80 29.45
#